data_fec075df63ac083698a38325c2501164
#
_entry.id   fec075df63ac083698a38325c2501164
#
_cell.length_a   1.000
_cell.length_b   1.000
_cell.length_c   1.000
_cell.angle_alpha   90.00
_cell.angle_beta   90.00
_cell.angle_gamma   90.00
#
_symmetry.space_group_name_H-M   'P 1'
#
loop_
_entity.id
_entity.type
_entity.pdbx_description
1 polymer ?
#
loop_
_entity_poly.entity_id
_entity_poly.type
_entity_poly.pdbx_seq_one_letter_code
_entity_poly.pdbx_strand_id
1 'polypeptide(L)'
;MKALVLEEYNKLVYRDFPDPEILPDEVLVRIMACGICGSDVHGFDGSTGRRIPPIIMGHEASGVIVETGPEVVRWKIGDRVTFDSTVYPLDDWYTVNGFYNLSDNREVLGVSPGGYRRHGAFAEYLAVPQHILYRIPDSVTFEQAAMVEAAAVAFHAIRISGMKAGDNCAVLGAGTIGIFAIKLLRISGAGKIIAIDVNPVKLSNALVNGADAALDPGDNPEEAIKELTDLRGADIAFEAAGKEETVNLAVDCVRKGGTVALIGNTSKTVEFPLQKAVTKE
;
A
#
# COMPACT_ATOMS: atom_id res chain seq x y z
N MET A 1 7.97 -24.40 -11.99
CA MET A 1 7.33 -23.99 -10.73
C MET A 1 5.81 -24.03 -10.81
N LYS A 2 5.09 -24.02 -9.68
CA LYS A 2 3.65 -23.75 -9.66
C LYS A 2 3.40 -22.25 -9.52
N ALA A 3 2.37 -21.76 -10.22
CA ALA A 3 1.95 -20.37 -10.16
C ALA A 3 0.44 -20.23 -10.30
N LEU A 4 -0.11 -19.16 -9.72
CA LEU A 4 -1.49 -18.74 -9.90
C LEU A 4 -1.52 -17.66 -10.99
N VAL A 5 -1.93 -18.03 -12.19
CA VAL A 5 -1.88 -17.19 -13.39
C VAL A 5 -3.26 -16.59 -13.65
N LEU A 6 -3.34 -15.28 -13.78
CA LEU A 6 -4.51 -14.62 -14.39
C LEU A 6 -4.40 -14.81 -15.90
N GLU A 7 -5.07 -15.83 -16.43
CA GLU A 7 -5.04 -16.15 -17.88
C GLU A 7 -5.93 -15.24 -18.70
N GLU A 8 -7.07 -14.91 -18.16
CA GLU A 8 -8.07 -13.99 -18.68
C GLU A 8 -8.71 -13.26 -17.50
N TYR A 9 -9.35 -12.13 -17.73
CA TYR A 9 -10.11 -11.48 -16.66
C TYR A 9 -11.16 -12.43 -16.07
N ASN A 10 -11.29 -12.43 -14.76
CA ASN A 10 -12.14 -13.34 -13.99
C ASN A 10 -11.73 -14.83 -14.04
N LYS A 11 -10.51 -15.13 -14.52
CA LYS A 11 -10.00 -16.51 -14.61
C LYS A 11 -8.59 -16.64 -14.08
N LEU A 12 -8.48 -17.05 -12.83
CA LEU A 12 -7.22 -17.46 -12.19
C LEU A 12 -7.05 -18.97 -12.31
N VAL A 13 -5.88 -19.42 -12.77
CA VAL A 13 -5.56 -20.85 -12.94
C VAL A 13 -4.27 -21.17 -12.19
N TYR A 14 -4.34 -22.10 -11.25
CA TYR A 14 -3.15 -22.67 -10.60
C TYR A 14 -2.60 -23.80 -11.46
N ARG A 15 -1.40 -23.63 -12.01
CA ARG A 15 -0.79 -24.56 -12.95
C ARG A 15 0.73 -24.52 -12.94
N ASP A 16 1.33 -25.45 -13.67
CA ASP A 16 2.75 -25.40 -13.99
C ASP A 16 3.06 -24.18 -14.87
N PHE A 17 4.14 -23.50 -14.53
CA PHE A 17 4.66 -22.34 -15.23
C PHE A 17 6.19 -22.45 -15.31
N PRO A 18 6.85 -21.95 -16.36
CA PRO A 18 8.31 -21.96 -16.43
C PRO A 18 8.94 -21.31 -15.20
N ASP A 19 10.07 -21.83 -14.75
CA ASP A 19 10.84 -21.18 -13.69
C ASP A 19 11.37 -19.85 -14.20
N PRO A 20 11.43 -18.80 -13.37
CA PRO A 20 11.95 -17.50 -13.80
C PRO A 20 13.48 -17.61 -14.02
N GLU A 21 13.94 -17.03 -15.12
CA GLU A 21 15.36 -16.79 -15.36
C GLU A 21 15.79 -15.50 -14.66
N ILE A 22 16.92 -15.51 -13.95
CA ILE A 22 17.48 -14.35 -13.27
C ILE A 22 18.46 -13.59 -14.19
N LEU A 23 18.40 -12.28 -14.14
CA LEU A 23 19.39 -11.41 -14.76
C LEU A 23 20.68 -11.37 -13.89
N PRO A 24 21.82 -10.87 -14.43
CA PRO A 24 23.08 -10.86 -13.68
C PRO A 24 23.03 -10.17 -12.30
N ASP A 25 22.20 -9.15 -12.14
CA ASP A 25 22.01 -8.38 -10.90
C ASP A 25 20.76 -8.80 -10.10
N GLU A 26 20.13 -9.91 -10.47
CA GLU A 26 18.93 -10.43 -9.80
C GLU A 26 19.22 -11.63 -8.91
N VAL A 27 18.29 -11.87 -8.00
CA VAL A 27 18.25 -13.10 -7.19
C VAL A 27 16.95 -13.87 -7.48
N LEU A 28 17.00 -15.19 -7.32
CA LEU A 28 15.82 -16.02 -7.28
C LEU A 28 15.34 -16.17 -5.83
N VAL A 29 14.13 -15.69 -5.57
CA VAL A 29 13.50 -15.78 -4.25
C VAL A 29 12.46 -16.89 -4.28
N ARG A 30 12.60 -17.88 -3.39
CA ARG A 30 11.52 -18.80 -3.07
C ARG A 30 10.54 -18.09 -2.17
N ILE A 31 9.31 -17.89 -2.66
CA ILE A 31 8.25 -17.18 -1.93
C ILE A 31 7.75 -18.04 -0.78
N MET A 32 7.71 -17.46 0.42
CA MET A 32 7.23 -18.09 1.65
C MET A 32 5.88 -17.56 2.09
N ALA A 33 5.60 -16.30 1.82
CA ALA A 33 4.32 -15.65 2.06
C ALA A 33 4.07 -14.55 1.02
N CYS A 34 2.82 -14.40 0.59
CA CYS A 34 2.38 -13.33 -0.28
C CYS A 34 1.00 -12.84 0.16
N GLY A 35 0.85 -11.54 0.37
CA GLY A 35 -0.42 -10.87 0.65
C GLY A 35 -1.28 -10.77 -0.61
N ILE A 36 -2.60 -10.65 -0.40
CA ILE A 36 -3.56 -10.34 -1.46
C ILE A 36 -4.01 -8.89 -1.26
N CYS A 37 -3.56 -8.01 -2.13
CA CYS A 37 -3.92 -6.60 -2.11
C CYS A 37 -5.33 -6.38 -2.71
N GLY A 38 -6.03 -5.35 -2.26
CA GLY A 38 -7.27 -4.90 -2.90
C GLY A 38 -7.08 -4.60 -4.40
N SER A 39 -5.89 -4.15 -4.79
CA SER A 39 -5.55 -3.91 -6.19
C SER A 39 -5.45 -5.19 -7.03
N ASP A 40 -5.17 -6.36 -6.42
CA ASP A 40 -5.20 -7.65 -7.11
C ASP A 40 -6.64 -8.11 -7.35
N VAL A 41 -7.54 -7.87 -6.37
CA VAL A 41 -8.97 -8.15 -6.51
C VAL A 41 -9.59 -7.33 -7.65
N HIS A 42 -9.30 -6.03 -7.72
CA HIS A 42 -9.73 -5.15 -8.81
C HIS A 42 -8.97 -5.37 -10.13
N GLY A 43 -7.78 -5.98 -10.06
CA GLY A 43 -7.02 -6.42 -11.23
C GLY A 43 -7.57 -7.69 -11.84
N PHE A 44 -8.15 -8.57 -11.02
CA PHE A 44 -8.75 -9.83 -11.43
C PHE A 44 -9.92 -9.62 -12.43
N ASP A 45 -10.78 -8.64 -12.22
CA ASP A 45 -11.90 -8.32 -13.10
C ASP A 45 -11.53 -7.34 -14.23
N GLY A 46 -10.31 -6.82 -14.24
CA GLY A 46 -9.82 -5.87 -15.24
C GLY A 46 -10.25 -4.41 -14.98
N SER A 47 -10.97 -4.12 -13.91
CA SER A 47 -11.50 -2.76 -13.62
C SER A 47 -10.42 -1.69 -13.48
N THR A 48 -9.21 -2.07 -13.02
CA THR A 48 -8.08 -1.14 -12.92
C THR A 48 -7.34 -0.90 -14.23
N GLY A 49 -7.46 -1.80 -15.22
CA GLY A 49 -6.67 -1.78 -16.46
C GLY A 49 -5.15 -1.96 -16.27
N ARG A 50 -4.70 -2.31 -15.05
CA ARG A 50 -3.28 -2.42 -14.70
C ARG A 50 -2.76 -3.86 -14.64
N ARG A 51 -3.60 -4.86 -14.77
CA ARG A 51 -3.25 -6.28 -14.91
C ARG A 51 -3.71 -6.75 -16.28
N ILE A 52 -2.77 -6.95 -17.18
CA ILE A 52 -3.08 -7.39 -18.55
C ILE A 52 -2.77 -8.89 -18.62
N PRO A 53 -3.78 -9.77 -18.74
CA PRO A 53 -3.55 -11.20 -18.87
C PRO A 53 -2.76 -11.56 -20.13
N PRO A 54 -1.99 -12.67 -20.15
CA PRO A 54 -1.69 -13.51 -18.98
C PRO A 54 -0.61 -12.91 -18.08
N ILE A 55 -0.84 -12.94 -16.74
CA ILE A 55 0.11 -12.45 -15.75
C ILE A 55 0.02 -13.23 -14.43
N ILE A 56 1.14 -13.42 -13.74
CA ILE A 56 1.18 -13.79 -12.34
C ILE A 56 1.12 -12.50 -11.54
N MET A 57 0.10 -12.34 -10.68
CA MET A 57 -0.07 -11.18 -9.80
C MET A 57 0.69 -11.36 -8.49
N GLY A 58 0.44 -10.49 -7.49
CA GLY A 58 1.05 -10.52 -6.16
C GLY A 58 2.31 -9.66 -6.08
N HIS A 59 2.32 -8.73 -5.12
CA HIS A 59 3.38 -7.73 -4.95
C HIS A 59 3.72 -7.44 -3.48
N GLU A 60 3.03 -8.07 -2.54
CA GLU A 60 3.23 -7.97 -1.10
C GLU A 60 3.84 -9.28 -0.61
N ALA A 61 5.16 -9.51 -0.75
CA ALA A 61 5.70 -10.84 -0.50
C ALA A 61 7.03 -10.85 0.24
N SER A 62 7.36 -12.03 0.73
CA SER A 62 8.61 -12.33 1.42
C SER A 62 9.07 -13.76 1.11
N GLY A 63 10.36 -14.01 1.26
CA GLY A 63 10.90 -15.32 0.96
C GLY A 63 12.36 -15.49 1.33
N VAL A 64 12.96 -16.52 0.75
CA VAL A 64 14.37 -16.88 0.94
C VAL A 64 15.07 -16.91 -0.40
N ILE A 65 16.25 -16.31 -0.49
CA ILE A 65 17.10 -16.35 -1.68
C ILE A 65 17.61 -17.77 -1.89
N VAL A 66 17.38 -18.32 -3.08
CA VAL A 66 17.80 -19.68 -3.45
C VAL A 66 18.86 -19.70 -4.56
N GLU A 67 18.99 -18.60 -5.31
CA GLU A 67 20.00 -18.42 -6.35
C GLU A 67 20.36 -16.93 -6.46
N THR A 68 21.59 -16.61 -6.91
CA THR A 68 22.07 -15.26 -7.13
C THR A 68 22.76 -15.14 -8.48
N GLY A 69 22.48 -14.07 -9.20
CA GLY A 69 23.21 -13.71 -10.41
C GLY A 69 24.65 -13.30 -10.10
N PRO A 70 25.55 -13.32 -11.11
CA PRO A 70 26.99 -13.07 -10.92
C PRO A 70 27.35 -11.65 -10.48
N GLU A 71 26.47 -10.67 -10.66
CA GLU A 71 26.67 -9.28 -10.25
C GLU A 71 26.01 -8.94 -8.91
N VAL A 72 25.44 -9.94 -8.24
CA VAL A 72 24.85 -9.76 -6.90
C VAL A 72 25.96 -9.73 -5.86
N VAL A 73 26.10 -8.58 -5.16
CA VAL A 73 27.19 -8.34 -4.20
C VAL A 73 26.74 -8.26 -2.74
N ARG A 74 25.46 -7.94 -2.49
CA ARG A 74 24.94 -7.66 -1.15
C ARG A 74 24.19 -8.84 -0.51
N TRP A 75 23.86 -9.86 -1.29
CA TRP A 75 22.95 -10.94 -0.91
C TRP A 75 23.60 -12.30 -1.16
N LYS A 76 23.14 -13.29 -0.41
CA LYS A 76 23.59 -14.67 -0.54
C LYS A 76 22.41 -15.64 -0.41
N ILE A 77 22.61 -16.85 -0.91
CA ILE A 77 21.66 -17.96 -0.73
C ILE A 77 21.40 -18.19 0.75
N GLY A 78 20.12 -18.34 1.11
CA GLY A 78 19.62 -18.48 2.47
C GLY A 78 19.23 -17.16 3.15
N ASP A 79 19.54 -16.00 2.60
CA ASP A 79 19.08 -14.72 3.14
C ASP A 79 17.53 -14.63 3.08
N ARG A 80 16.95 -14.19 4.19
CA ARG A 80 15.52 -13.93 4.33
C ARG A 80 15.23 -12.51 3.87
N VAL A 81 14.32 -12.36 2.90
CA VAL A 81 14.08 -11.06 2.25
C VAL A 81 12.60 -10.78 2.05
N THR A 82 12.26 -9.51 2.12
CA THR A 82 11.10 -8.88 1.48
C THR A 82 11.61 -7.88 0.45
N PHE A 83 10.73 -7.25 -0.32
CA PHE A 83 11.14 -6.32 -1.36
C PHE A 83 10.12 -5.20 -1.53
N ASP A 84 10.60 -4.06 -2.02
CA ASP A 84 9.74 -3.06 -2.66
C ASP A 84 9.22 -3.64 -3.97
N SER A 85 7.92 -3.57 -4.19
CA SER A 85 7.35 -4.07 -5.44
C SER A 85 7.71 -3.21 -6.66
N THR A 86 8.24 -2.02 -6.43
CA THR A 86 8.66 -1.06 -7.46
C THR A 86 10.07 -1.35 -7.94
N VAL A 87 10.22 -1.76 -9.20
CA VAL A 87 11.50 -1.92 -9.88
C VAL A 87 11.79 -0.64 -10.69
N TYR A 88 12.88 0.04 -10.38
CA TYR A 88 13.20 1.35 -10.94
C TYR A 88 14.62 1.41 -11.51
N PRO A 89 14.87 2.22 -12.57
CA PRO A 89 16.22 2.49 -13.05
C PRO A 89 17.05 3.20 -11.98
N LEU A 90 18.35 2.88 -11.90
CA LEU A 90 19.24 3.45 -10.88
C LEU A 90 19.78 4.84 -11.27
N ASP A 91 19.65 5.25 -12.52
CA ASP A 91 20.29 6.41 -13.12
C ASP A 91 19.32 7.50 -13.60
N ASP A 92 18.00 7.33 -13.41
CA ASP A 92 17.05 8.38 -13.76
C ASP A 92 17.04 9.54 -12.74
N TRP A 93 16.51 10.68 -13.16
CA TRP A 93 16.49 11.89 -12.33
C TRP A 93 15.78 11.69 -11.00
N TYR A 94 14.64 10.99 -11.00
CA TYR A 94 13.88 10.75 -9.77
C TYR A 94 14.64 9.86 -8.80
N THR A 95 15.24 8.79 -9.29
CA THR A 95 15.98 7.83 -8.48
C THR A 95 17.21 8.45 -7.84
N VAL A 96 18.04 9.18 -8.61
CA VAL A 96 19.25 9.82 -8.06
C VAL A 96 18.93 10.94 -7.06
N ASN A 97 17.72 11.50 -7.10
CA ASN A 97 17.24 12.47 -6.11
C ASN A 97 16.42 11.85 -4.95
N GLY A 98 16.35 10.51 -4.85
CA GLY A 98 15.67 9.80 -3.77
C GLY A 98 14.16 9.66 -3.93
N PHE A 99 13.61 9.93 -5.10
CA PHE A 99 12.19 9.83 -5.44
C PHE A 99 11.90 8.64 -6.37
N TYR A 100 12.58 7.53 -6.18
CA TYR A 100 12.50 6.37 -7.08
C TYR A 100 11.06 5.87 -7.32
N ASN A 101 10.18 6.02 -6.34
CA ASN A 101 8.76 5.71 -6.46
C ASN A 101 8.01 6.59 -7.49
N LEU A 102 8.61 7.69 -7.93
CA LEU A 102 8.07 8.62 -8.95
C LEU A 102 8.73 8.45 -10.32
N SER A 103 9.68 7.52 -10.48
CA SER A 103 10.32 7.26 -11.77
C SER A 103 9.29 6.93 -12.85
N ASP A 104 9.38 7.58 -14.01
CA ASP A 104 8.50 7.34 -15.16
C ASP A 104 8.72 5.96 -15.79
N ASN A 105 9.94 5.41 -15.62
CA ASN A 105 10.35 4.12 -16.17
C ASN A 105 10.27 2.99 -15.13
N ARG A 106 9.62 3.23 -13.98
CA ARG A 106 9.46 2.18 -12.98
C ARG A 106 8.56 1.06 -13.45
N GLU A 107 8.96 -0.12 -13.11
CA GLU A 107 8.19 -1.34 -13.24
C GLU A 107 7.60 -1.74 -11.87
N VAL A 108 6.53 -2.53 -11.86
CA VAL A 108 5.95 -3.06 -10.63
C VAL A 108 5.72 -4.56 -10.76
N LEU A 109 6.24 -5.34 -9.82
CA LEU A 109 6.05 -6.79 -9.78
C LEU A 109 4.56 -7.13 -9.70
N GLY A 110 4.10 -8.06 -10.54
CA GLY A 110 2.70 -8.48 -10.60
C GLY A 110 1.71 -7.46 -11.20
N VAL A 111 2.21 -6.39 -11.82
CA VAL A 111 1.42 -5.32 -12.43
C VAL A 111 1.92 -5.08 -13.86
N SER A 112 1.03 -4.70 -14.77
CA SER A 112 1.35 -4.50 -16.19
C SER A 112 0.87 -3.13 -16.68
N PRO A 113 1.44 -2.01 -16.23
CA PRO A 113 1.09 -0.71 -16.80
C PRO A 113 1.73 -0.51 -18.17
N GLY A 114 0.93 -0.08 -19.15
CA GLY A 114 1.45 0.20 -20.50
C GLY A 114 1.98 -1.03 -21.23
N GLY A 115 3.13 -0.93 -21.87
CA GLY A 115 3.84 -2.03 -22.53
C GLY A 115 4.64 -2.95 -21.63
N TYR A 116 4.65 -2.64 -20.37
CA TYR A 116 5.41 -3.25 -19.31
C TYR A 116 4.72 -4.48 -18.74
N ARG A 117 5.44 -5.59 -18.54
CA ARG A 117 4.93 -6.82 -17.93
C ARG A 117 6.01 -7.49 -17.11
N ARG A 118 5.82 -7.50 -15.79
CA ARG A 118 6.67 -8.27 -14.88
C ARG A 118 5.79 -9.15 -14.00
N HIS A 119 6.10 -10.45 -13.93
CA HIS A 119 5.38 -11.39 -13.10
C HIS A 119 5.60 -11.09 -11.61
N GLY A 120 4.60 -11.41 -10.80
CA GLY A 120 4.59 -11.20 -9.36
C GLY A 120 4.72 -12.49 -8.56
N ALA A 121 4.40 -12.38 -7.28
CA ALA A 121 4.73 -13.34 -6.25
C ALA A 121 3.64 -14.40 -5.98
N PHE A 122 2.55 -14.47 -6.74
CA PHE A 122 1.61 -15.61 -6.66
C PHE A 122 2.19 -16.84 -7.36
N ALA A 123 3.43 -17.18 -7.02
CA ALA A 123 4.22 -18.27 -7.57
C ALA A 123 5.17 -18.83 -6.52
N GLU A 124 5.75 -20.01 -6.76
CA GLU A 124 6.76 -20.58 -5.86
C GLU A 124 8.06 -19.80 -5.87
N TYR A 125 8.43 -19.21 -7.01
CA TYR A 125 9.68 -18.47 -7.19
C TYR A 125 9.45 -17.16 -7.94
N LEU A 126 10.29 -16.16 -7.63
CA LEU A 126 10.29 -14.85 -8.26
C LEU A 126 11.72 -14.35 -8.47
N ALA A 127 12.04 -13.87 -9.68
CA ALA A 127 13.27 -13.14 -9.95
C ALA A 127 13.12 -11.68 -9.49
N VAL A 128 14.05 -11.20 -8.65
CA VAL A 128 13.99 -9.89 -8.01
C VAL A 128 15.34 -9.17 -8.12
N PRO A 129 15.40 -7.94 -8.63
CA PRO A 129 16.61 -7.14 -8.63
C PRO A 129 17.15 -6.90 -7.21
N GLN A 130 18.47 -7.01 -7.03
CA GLN A 130 19.08 -6.91 -5.71
C GLN A 130 18.85 -5.57 -5.01
N HIS A 131 18.63 -4.48 -5.74
CA HIS A 131 18.51 -3.13 -5.19
C HIS A 131 17.17 -2.84 -4.51
N ILE A 132 16.12 -3.64 -4.81
CA ILE A 132 14.80 -3.49 -4.17
C ILE A 132 14.58 -4.43 -2.98
N LEU A 133 15.59 -5.22 -2.61
CA LEU A 133 15.49 -6.19 -1.52
C LEU A 133 15.78 -5.57 -0.15
N TYR A 134 15.07 -6.04 0.86
CA TYR A 134 15.25 -5.70 2.26
C TYR A 134 15.40 -6.97 3.10
N ARG A 135 16.36 -6.95 4.04
CA ARG A 135 16.59 -8.07 4.96
C ARG A 135 15.51 -8.16 6.01
N ILE A 136 14.99 -9.35 6.23
CA ILE A 136 14.03 -9.64 7.28
C ILE A 136 14.81 -10.00 8.57
N PRO A 137 14.59 -9.30 9.70
CA PRO A 137 15.12 -9.68 11.00
C PRO A 137 14.64 -11.08 11.42
N ASP A 138 15.45 -11.81 12.20
CA ASP A 138 15.09 -13.17 12.60
C ASP A 138 13.80 -13.25 13.44
N SER A 139 13.49 -12.19 14.18
CA SER A 139 12.27 -12.08 14.99
C SER A 139 10.98 -11.83 14.19
N VAL A 140 11.08 -11.54 12.88
CA VAL A 140 9.94 -11.24 12.00
C VAL A 140 9.61 -12.48 11.17
N THR A 141 8.35 -12.91 11.15
CA THR A 141 7.91 -14.04 10.33
C THR A 141 7.79 -13.62 8.85
N PHE A 142 7.68 -14.59 7.95
CA PHE A 142 7.48 -14.28 6.52
C PHE A 142 6.13 -13.62 6.28
N GLU A 143 5.08 -14.05 6.98
CA GLU A 143 3.75 -13.44 6.88
C GLU A 143 3.78 -11.97 7.33
N GLN A 144 4.47 -11.66 8.43
CA GLN A 144 4.66 -10.28 8.87
C GLN A 144 5.47 -9.47 7.85
N ALA A 145 6.52 -10.06 7.30
CA ALA A 145 7.37 -9.39 6.31
C ALA A 145 6.65 -9.15 4.98
N ALA A 146 5.73 -10.03 4.56
CA ALA A 146 4.90 -9.82 3.38
C ALA A 146 4.01 -8.58 3.52
N MET A 147 3.60 -8.23 4.74
CA MET A 147 2.76 -7.05 5.01
C MET A 147 3.54 -5.71 5.03
N VAL A 148 4.87 -5.74 4.91
CA VAL A 148 5.70 -4.52 4.96
C VAL A 148 5.40 -3.58 3.80
N GLU A 149 5.04 -4.11 2.62
CA GLU A 149 4.66 -3.29 1.46
C GLU A 149 3.44 -2.41 1.80
N ALA A 150 2.35 -3.01 2.26
CA ALA A 150 1.15 -2.28 2.67
C ALA A 150 1.40 -1.30 3.84
N ALA A 151 2.24 -1.69 4.80
CA ALA A 151 2.65 -0.81 5.89
C ALA A 151 3.48 0.38 5.39
N ALA A 152 4.35 0.18 4.40
CA ALA A 152 5.16 1.22 3.80
C ALA A 152 4.31 2.27 3.07
N VAL A 153 3.22 1.87 2.40
CA VAL A 153 2.25 2.78 1.78
C VAL A 153 1.65 3.72 2.84
N ALA A 154 1.17 3.18 3.95
CA ALA A 154 0.61 3.98 5.04
C ALA A 154 1.67 4.89 5.69
N PHE A 155 2.88 4.39 5.92
CA PHE A 155 3.98 5.17 6.49
C PHE A 155 4.43 6.30 5.58
N HIS A 156 4.50 6.05 4.28
CA HIS A 156 4.82 7.09 3.30
C HIS A 156 3.79 8.23 3.33
N ALA A 157 2.49 7.91 3.37
CA ALA A 157 1.44 8.91 3.48
C ALA A 157 1.57 9.76 4.75
N ILE A 158 1.88 9.15 5.90
CA ILE A 158 2.14 9.87 7.15
C ILE A 158 3.35 10.81 7.00
N ARG A 159 4.44 10.34 6.39
CA ARG A 159 5.63 11.17 6.16
C ARG A 159 5.36 12.41 5.31
N ILE A 160 4.66 12.23 4.17
CA ILE A 160 4.41 13.34 3.23
C ILE A 160 3.30 14.29 3.71
N SER A 161 2.42 13.84 4.61
CA SER A 161 1.35 14.69 5.18
C SER A 161 1.88 15.80 6.10
N GLY A 162 3.14 15.71 6.53
CA GLY A 162 3.72 16.63 7.50
C GLY A 162 3.22 16.45 8.93
N MET A 163 2.65 15.27 9.26
CA MET A 163 2.12 14.91 10.58
C MET A 163 3.16 15.16 11.68
N LYS A 164 2.71 15.76 12.77
CA LYS A 164 3.49 16.05 13.97
C LYS A 164 2.91 15.33 15.19
N ALA A 165 3.76 15.07 16.18
CA ALA A 165 3.30 14.53 17.46
C ALA A 165 2.26 15.46 18.10
N GLY A 166 1.15 14.88 18.52
CA GLY A 166 0.00 15.60 19.09
C GLY A 166 -1.09 15.96 18.08
N ASP A 167 -0.86 15.83 16.75
CA ASP A 167 -1.88 16.07 15.75
C ASP A 167 -3.04 15.06 15.87
N ASN A 168 -4.28 15.56 15.75
CA ASN A 168 -5.47 14.75 15.71
C ASN A 168 -5.72 14.28 14.28
N CYS A 169 -5.89 12.99 14.08
CA CYS A 169 -5.95 12.35 12.77
C CYS A 169 -7.27 11.63 12.55
N ALA A 170 -7.90 11.85 11.40
CA ALA A 170 -9.00 11.04 10.92
C ALA A 170 -8.49 10.03 9.88
N VAL A 171 -8.97 8.77 9.94
CA VAL A 171 -8.63 7.71 8.98
C VAL A 171 -9.93 7.21 8.35
N LEU A 172 -10.12 7.52 7.07
CA LEU A 172 -11.31 7.15 6.31
C LEU A 172 -11.04 5.88 5.50
N GLY A 173 -11.75 4.81 5.85
CA GLY A 173 -11.49 3.47 5.37
C GLY A 173 -10.60 2.68 6.34
N ALA A 174 -11.19 1.80 7.15
CA ALA A 174 -10.49 0.94 8.11
C ALA A 174 -10.15 -0.46 7.53
N GLY A 175 -9.79 -0.51 6.25
CA GLY A 175 -9.19 -1.69 5.60
C GLY A 175 -7.73 -1.89 6.00
N THR A 176 -6.99 -2.74 5.27
CA THR A 176 -5.58 -3.05 5.57
C THR A 176 -4.71 -1.78 5.68
N ILE A 177 -4.80 -0.88 4.70
CA ILE A 177 -4.03 0.37 4.69
C ILE A 177 -4.45 1.29 5.85
N GLY A 178 -5.76 1.43 6.11
CA GLY A 178 -6.26 2.24 7.22
C GLY A 178 -5.82 1.70 8.60
N ILE A 179 -5.83 0.39 8.80
CA ILE A 179 -5.33 -0.22 10.03
C ILE A 179 -3.82 0.01 10.20
N PHE A 180 -3.03 -0.10 9.14
CA PHE A 180 -1.60 0.27 9.22
C PHE A 180 -1.42 1.76 9.51
N ALA A 181 -2.22 2.64 8.89
CA ALA A 181 -2.18 4.07 9.20
C ALA A 181 -2.47 4.32 10.68
N ILE A 182 -3.51 3.72 11.26
CA ILE A 182 -3.86 3.85 12.68
C ILE A 182 -2.69 3.41 13.59
N LYS A 183 -2.12 2.23 13.34
CA LYS A 183 -0.98 1.72 14.11
C LYS A 183 0.24 2.65 14.03
N LEU A 184 0.57 3.08 12.83
CA LEU A 184 1.74 3.91 12.56
C LEU A 184 1.55 5.35 13.09
N LEU A 185 0.35 5.91 13.00
CA LEU A 185 -0.01 7.19 13.63
C LEU A 185 0.16 7.12 15.15
N ARG A 186 -0.28 6.03 15.79
CA ARG A 186 -0.09 5.82 17.22
C ARG A 186 1.39 5.77 17.59
N ILE A 187 2.20 5.04 16.85
CA ILE A 187 3.65 4.95 17.06
C ILE A 187 4.33 6.30 16.81
N SER A 188 3.84 7.08 15.85
CA SER A 188 4.35 8.41 15.51
C SER A 188 3.93 9.51 16.50
N GLY A 189 3.11 9.18 17.49
CA GLY A 189 2.70 10.12 18.54
C GLY A 189 1.51 10.99 18.19
N ALA A 190 0.61 10.54 17.31
CA ALA A 190 -0.66 11.23 17.06
C ALA A 190 -1.45 11.45 18.35
N GLY A 191 -2.18 12.54 18.44
CA GLY A 191 -3.10 12.85 19.52
C GLY A 191 -4.31 11.93 19.50
N LYS A 192 -5.45 12.39 19.00
CA LYS A 192 -6.62 11.54 18.75
C LYS A 192 -6.52 10.89 17.38
N ILE A 193 -6.88 9.60 17.28
CA ILE A 193 -7.00 8.87 16.02
C ILE A 193 -8.45 8.41 15.91
N ILE A 194 -9.17 8.93 14.92
CA ILE A 194 -10.59 8.67 14.68
C ILE A 194 -10.72 7.87 13.39
N ALA A 195 -11.21 6.65 13.47
CA ALA A 195 -11.47 5.79 12.31
C ALA A 195 -12.90 5.97 11.80
N ILE A 196 -13.06 5.94 10.47
CA ILE A 196 -14.38 6.03 9.82
C ILE A 196 -14.48 4.89 8.79
N ASP A 197 -15.51 4.05 8.89
CA ASP A 197 -15.82 2.99 7.92
C ASP A 197 -17.32 2.61 8.02
N VAL A 198 -17.90 2.12 6.94
CA VAL A 198 -19.29 1.61 6.92
C VAL A 198 -19.42 0.21 7.51
N ASN A 199 -18.32 -0.48 7.76
CA ASN A 199 -18.34 -1.86 8.22
C ASN A 199 -18.05 -1.94 9.73
N PRO A 200 -19.00 -2.40 10.56
CA PRO A 200 -18.84 -2.44 12.02
C PRO A 200 -17.70 -3.35 12.50
N VAL A 201 -17.38 -4.41 11.75
CA VAL A 201 -16.24 -5.29 12.09
C VAL A 201 -14.92 -4.54 11.90
N LYS A 202 -14.79 -3.75 10.82
CA LYS A 202 -13.60 -2.93 10.59
C LYS A 202 -13.47 -1.83 11.64
N LEU A 203 -14.58 -1.21 12.04
CA LEU A 203 -14.59 -0.22 13.12
C LEU A 203 -14.13 -0.82 14.45
N SER A 204 -14.63 -2.00 14.82
CA SER A 204 -14.16 -2.73 16.01
C SER A 204 -12.66 -3.04 15.92
N ASN A 205 -12.18 -3.48 14.75
CA ASN A 205 -10.77 -3.73 14.53
C ASN A 205 -9.91 -2.45 14.63
N ALA A 206 -10.42 -1.31 14.17
CA ALA A 206 -9.73 -0.03 14.28
C ALA A 206 -9.48 0.35 15.75
N LEU A 207 -10.47 0.20 16.63
CA LEU A 207 -10.35 0.44 18.08
C LEU A 207 -9.29 -0.49 18.70
N VAL A 208 -9.33 -1.79 18.40
CA VAL A 208 -8.34 -2.76 18.91
C VAL A 208 -6.92 -2.41 18.44
N ASN A 209 -6.78 -1.78 17.27
CA ASN A 209 -5.48 -1.42 16.69
C ASN A 209 -5.01 0.00 17.01
N GLY A 210 -5.71 0.72 17.87
CA GLY A 210 -5.22 1.99 18.44
C GLY A 210 -5.97 3.25 18.03
N ALA A 211 -7.13 3.14 17.36
CA ALA A 211 -8.03 4.28 17.23
C ALA A 211 -8.68 4.62 18.57
N ASP A 212 -8.85 5.92 18.84
CA ASP A 212 -9.52 6.42 20.06
C ASP A 212 -11.04 6.41 19.90
N ALA A 213 -11.52 6.57 18.64
CA ALA A 213 -12.92 6.51 18.28
C ALA A 213 -13.11 5.85 16.93
N ALA A 214 -14.28 5.27 16.70
CA ALA A 214 -14.67 4.64 15.45
C ALA A 214 -16.10 5.05 15.11
N LEU A 215 -16.32 5.63 13.93
CA LEU A 215 -17.55 6.30 13.53
C LEU A 215 -18.10 5.69 12.24
N ASP A 216 -19.41 5.48 12.19
CA ASP A 216 -20.10 5.25 10.93
C ASP A 216 -20.30 6.59 10.18
N PRO A 217 -20.15 6.65 8.84
CA PRO A 217 -20.40 7.88 8.09
C PRO A 217 -21.83 8.46 8.27
N GLY A 218 -22.81 7.63 8.65
CA GLY A 218 -24.16 8.06 8.96
C GLY A 218 -24.31 8.83 10.29
N ASP A 219 -23.32 8.80 11.17
CA ASP A 219 -23.39 9.38 12.51
C ASP A 219 -22.80 10.80 12.57
N ASN A 220 -22.89 11.60 11.51
CA ASN A 220 -22.35 12.96 11.42
C ASN A 220 -20.88 13.06 11.86
N PRO A 221 -19.96 12.34 11.21
CA PRO A 221 -18.57 12.26 11.65
C PRO A 221 -17.84 13.62 11.70
N GLU A 222 -18.24 14.61 10.91
CA GLU A 222 -17.70 15.97 10.99
C GLU A 222 -17.94 16.59 12.37
N GLU A 223 -19.16 16.50 12.91
CA GLU A 223 -19.48 17.04 14.23
C GLU A 223 -18.84 16.22 15.35
N ALA A 224 -18.90 14.89 15.26
CA ALA A 224 -18.26 14.02 16.24
C ALA A 224 -16.74 14.25 16.33
N ILE A 225 -16.06 14.45 15.20
CA ILE A 225 -14.64 14.80 15.18
C ILE A 225 -14.38 16.16 15.82
N LYS A 226 -15.21 17.18 15.56
CA LYS A 226 -15.09 18.49 16.22
C LYS A 226 -15.20 18.37 17.74
N GLU A 227 -16.17 17.61 18.23
CA GLU A 227 -16.34 17.38 19.68
C GLU A 227 -15.11 16.70 20.29
N LEU A 228 -14.49 15.76 19.59
CA LEU A 228 -13.29 15.05 20.01
C LEU A 228 -12.00 15.88 19.90
N THR A 229 -12.02 17.01 19.19
CA THR A 229 -10.84 17.80 18.81
C THR A 229 -10.98 19.29 19.19
N ASP A 230 -11.59 19.60 20.33
CA ASP A 230 -11.80 20.95 20.85
C ASP A 230 -12.50 21.89 19.85
N LEU A 231 -13.52 21.40 19.16
CA LEU A 231 -14.35 22.07 18.15
C LEU A 231 -13.60 22.56 16.90
N ARG A 232 -12.38 22.05 16.66
CA ARG A 232 -11.56 22.47 15.51
C ARG A 232 -11.70 21.56 14.27
N GLY A 233 -11.83 20.28 14.45
CA GLY A 233 -11.69 19.23 13.41
C GLY A 233 -10.31 18.55 13.46
N ALA A 234 -10.11 17.55 12.63
CA ALA A 234 -8.84 16.84 12.55
C ALA A 234 -7.73 17.74 11.95
N ASP A 235 -6.50 17.60 12.43
CA ASP A 235 -5.34 18.25 11.82
C ASP A 235 -5.03 17.62 10.46
N ILE A 236 -5.17 16.29 10.35
CA ILE A 236 -4.92 15.54 9.12
C ILE A 236 -6.01 14.48 8.93
N ALA A 237 -6.49 14.32 7.70
CA ALA A 237 -7.34 13.22 7.28
C ALA A 237 -6.59 12.31 6.30
N PHE A 238 -6.53 11.03 6.59
CA PHE A 238 -5.95 9.98 5.72
C PHE A 238 -7.10 9.23 5.04
N GLU A 239 -7.25 9.45 3.74
CA GLU A 239 -8.29 8.80 2.94
C GLU A 239 -7.72 7.53 2.31
N ALA A 240 -8.20 6.36 2.73
CA ALA A 240 -7.69 5.04 2.35
C ALA A 240 -8.74 4.13 1.65
N ALA A 241 -9.90 4.66 1.29
CA ALA A 241 -10.96 3.93 0.59
C ALA A 241 -10.98 4.21 -0.92
N GLY A 242 -10.57 5.42 -1.34
CA GLY A 242 -10.49 5.83 -2.74
C GLY A 242 -11.85 6.03 -3.41
N LYS A 243 -12.85 6.50 -2.67
CA LYS A 243 -14.20 6.77 -3.15
C LYS A 243 -14.54 8.24 -3.04
N GLU A 244 -15.47 8.69 -3.86
CA GLU A 244 -15.92 10.08 -3.87
C GLU A 244 -16.44 10.52 -2.51
N GLU A 245 -17.29 9.72 -1.89
CA GLU A 245 -17.91 10.03 -0.61
C GLU A 245 -16.85 10.18 0.50
N THR A 246 -15.82 9.33 0.50
CA THR A 246 -14.75 9.38 1.52
C THR A 246 -13.77 10.51 1.26
N VAL A 247 -13.48 10.85 0.00
CA VAL A 247 -12.66 12.02 -0.36
C VAL A 247 -13.35 13.31 0.08
N ASN A 248 -14.65 13.46 -0.18
CA ASN A 248 -15.43 14.61 0.22
C ASN A 248 -15.53 14.73 1.75
N LEU A 249 -15.81 13.61 2.42
CA LEU A 249 -15.86 13.56 3.88
C LEU A 249 -14.50 13.90 4.52
N ALA A 250 -13.38 13.48 3.90
CA ALA A 250 -12.05 13.86 4.39
C ALA A 250 -11.84 15.37 4.41
N VAL A 251 -12.30 16.08 3.37
CA VAL A 251 -12.29 17.56 3.35
C VAL A 251 -13.17 18.13 4.44
N ASP A 252 -14.32 17.50 4.74
CA ASP A 252 -15.23 17.96 5.79
C ASP A 252 -14.65 17.80 7.19
N CYS A 253 -13.95 16.70 7.43
CA CYS A 253 -13.41 16.35 8.73
C CYS A 253 -12.19 17.17 9.18
N VAL A 254 -11.40 17.70 8.23
CA VAL A 254 -10.22 18.51 8.60
C VAL A 254 -10.60 19.92 9.03
N ARG A 255 -9.81 20.48 9.96
CA ARG A 255 -9.89 21.90 10.34
C ARG A 255 -9.45 22.83 9.19
N LYS A 256 -9.64 24.13 9.35
CA LYS A 256 -9.00 25.13 8.48
C LYS A 256 -7.48 25.04 8.61
N GLY A 257 -6.77 25.08 7.48
CA GLY A 257 -5.33 24.87 7.40
C GLY A 257 -4.94 23.43 7.77
N GLY A 258 -5.86 22.46 7.63
CA GLY A 258 -5.58 21.03 7.80
C GLY A 258 -5.12 20.37 6.51
N THR A 259 -4.68 19.12 6.59
CA THR A 259 -4.18 18.37 5.44
C THR A 259 -5.07 17.17 5.13
N VAL A 260 -5.35 16.92 3.87
CA VAL A 260 -5.95 15.66 3.39
C VAL A 260 -4.90 14.87 2.63
N ALA A 261 -4.55 13.69 3.12
CA ALA A 261 -3.65 12.73 2.48
C ALA A 261 -4.47 11.67 1.75
N LEU A 262 -4.48 11.70 0.42
CA LEU A 262 -5.19 10.73 -0.41
C LEU A 262 -4.31 9.50 -0.67
N ILE A 263 -4.74 8.34 -0.19
CA ILE A 263 -4.05 7.05 -0.35
C ILE A 263 -4.89 6.11 -1.22
N GLY A 264 -6.20 6.14 -1.03
CA GLY A 264 -7.14 5.29 -1.75
C GLY A 264 -7.11 5.57 -3.26
N ASN A 265 -7.17 4.53 -4.09
CA ASN A 265 -7.08 4.62 -5.54
C ASN A 265 -8.08 3.66 -6.21
N THR A 266 -9.32 3.66 -5.74
CA THR A 266 -10.38 2.79 -6.26
C THR A 266 -11.14 3.47 -7.41
N SER A 267 -11.56 4.72 -7.24
CA SER A 267 -12.25 5.49 -8.27
C SER A 267 -11.26 6.12 -9.26
N LYS A 268 -11.60 6.09 -10.56
CA LYS A 268 -10.79 6.75 -11.61
C LYS A 268 -10.89 8.28 -11.54
N THR A 269 -12.06 8.77 -11.18
CA THR A 269 -12.38 10.19 -11.03
C THR A 269 -13.34 10.36 -9.87
N VAL A 270 -13.28 11.49 -9.19
CA VAL A 270 -14.19 11.88 -8.12
C VAL A 270 -14.63 13.33 -8.33
N GLU A 271 -15.87 13.66 -8.00
CA GLU A 271 -16.30 15.06 -7.86
C GLU A 271 -15.71 15.62 -6.57
N PHE A 272 -14.99 16.73 -6.68
CA PHE A 272 -14.25 17.31 -5.57
C PHE A 272 -14.86 18.65 -5.12
N PRO A 273 -15.09 18.90 -3.83
CA PRO A 273 -15.71 20.12 -3.31
C PRO A 273 -14.70 21.29 -3.28
N LEU A 274 -14.26 21.73 -4.47
CA LEU A 274 -13.19 22.70 -4.66
C LEU A 274 -13.38 23.96 -3.84
N GLN A 275 -14.58 24.57 -3.87
CA GLN A 275 -14.87 25.82 -3.15
C GLN A 275 -14.70 25.60 -1.63
N LYS A 276 -15.16 24.47 -1.10
CA LYS A 276 -15.03 24.13 0.32
C LYS A 276 -13.57 23.94 0.70
N ALA A 277 -12.79 23.20 -0.13
CA ALA A 277 -11.37 23.01 0.09
C ALA A 277 -10.61 24.34 0.10
N VAL A 278 -10.83 25.20 -0.90
CA VAL A 278 -10.19 26.53 -0.99
C VAL A 278 -10.54 27.45 0.20
N THR A 279 -11.76 27.38 0.73
CA THR A 279 -12.16 28.19 1.90
C THR A 279 -11.65 27.65 3.23
N LYS A 280 -11.18 26.42 3.26
CA LYS A 280 -10.49 25.81 4.42
C LYS A 280 -8.97 25.99 4.38
N GLU A 281 -8.41 26.34 3.21
CA GLU A 281 -6.98 26.51 2.92
C GLU A 281 -6.22 25.18 2.79
#